data_390163500e11acb0eb1ab51fe63c2b61
#
_entry.id   390163500e11acb0eb1ab51fe63c2b61
#
_cell.length_a   1.000
_cell.length_b   1.000
_cell.length_c   1.000
_cell.angle_alpha   90.00
_cell.angle_beta   90.00
_cell.angle_gamma   90.00
#
_symmetry.space_group_name_H-M   'P 1'
#
loop_
_entity.id
_entity.type
_entity.pdbx_description
1 polymer ?
#
loop_
_entity_poly.entity_id
_entity_poly.type
_entity_poly.pdbx_seq_one_letter_code
_entity_poly.pdbx_strand_id
1 'polypeptide(L)' 'MTQPTDPVCGMRIEEAEAAGQSVYEGQQYYFCSAVCKTSFDQDPEKFVKQTI' A
#
# COMPACT_ATOMS: atom_id res chain seq x y z
N MET A 1 15.14 6.85 7.90
CA MET A 1 14.58 6.19 6.75
C MET A 1 13.29 5.54 7.07
N THR A 2 12.31 5.80 6.26
CA THR A 2 10.99 5.27 6.51
C THR A 2 10.75 4.08 5.60
N GLN A 3 10.28 3.02 6.19
CA GLN A 3 9.84 1.87 5.42
C GLN A 3 8.37 2.07 5.10
N PRO A 4 7.99 1.89 3.84
CA PRO A 4 6.57 1.99 3.50
C PRO A 4 5.78 0.88 4.16
N THR A 5 4.54 1.18 4.45
CA THR A 5 3.64 0.21 5.06
C THR A 5 2.58 -0.17 4.05
N ASP A 6 2.35 -1.48 3.93
CA ASP A 6 1.29 -2.00 3.08
C ASP A 6 -0.05 -1.60 3.70
N PRO A 7 -0.86 -0.78 3.00
CA PRO A 7 -2.12 -0.33 3.59
C PRO A 7 -3.15 -1.45 3.70
N VAL A 8 -2.98 -2.51 2.95
CA VAL A 8 -3.92 -3.63 2.99
C VAL A 8 -3.56 -4.59 4.11
N CYS A 9 -2.30 -5.00 4.17
CA CYS A 9 -1.84 -5.93 5.20
C CYS A 9 -1.50 -5.23 6.50
N GLY A 10 -1.10 -3.96 6.43
CA GLY A 10 -0.66 -3.24 7.60
C GLY A 10 0.74 -3.57 8.04
N MET A 11 1.50 -4.27 7.21
CA MET A 11 2.87 -4.66 7.54
C MET A 11 3.86 -3.76 6.84
N ARG A 12 4.99 -3.54 7.50
CA ARG A 12 6.07 -2.79 6.89
C ARG A 12 6.81 -3.65 5.90
N ILE A 13 7.12 -3.06 4.77
CA ILE A 13 7.87 -3.75 3.73
C ILE A 13 8.92 -2.80 3.20
N GLU A 14 9.95 -3.36 2.57
CA GLU A 14 10.98 -2.55 1.94
C GLU A 14 10.61 -2.31 0.49
N GLU A 15 10.97 -1.13 0.00
CA GLU A 15 10.68 -0.79 -1.38
C GLU A 15 11.23 -1.84 -2.34
N ALA A 16 12.42 -2.33 -2.04
CA ALA A 16 13.06 -3.29 -2.92
C ALA A 16 12.35 -4.62 -2.93
N GLU A 17 11.58 -4.90 -1.88
CA GLU A 17 10.91 -6.19 -1.76
C GLU A 17 9.42 -6.10 -2.07
N ALA A 18 8.93 -4.91 -2.38
CA ALA A 18 7.51 -4.74 -2.68
C ALA A 18 7.15 -5.47 -3.96
N ALA A 19 6.06 -6.22 -3.92
CA ALA A 19 5.57 -6.91 -5.10
C ALA A 19 4.84 -5.97 -6.04
N GLY A 20 4.35 -4.83 -5.52
CA GLY A 20 3.68 -3.84 -6.34
C GLY A 20 3.67 -2.51 -5.67
N GLN A 21 3.28 -1.48 -6.40
CA GLN A 21 3.22 -0.14 -5.87
C GLN A 21 2.14 0.65 -6.58
N SER A 22 1.62 1.67 -5.90
CA SER A 22 0.59 2.54 -6.46
C SER A 22 0.75 3.93 -5.89
N VAL A 23 0.24 4.91 -6.62
CA VAL A 23 0.18 6.29 -6.14
C VAL A 23 -1.28 6.69 -6.10
N TYR A 24 -1.72 7.21 -4.96
CA TYR A 24 -3.10 7.64 -4.80
C TYR A 24 -3.10 9.00 -4.10
N GLU A 25 -3.66 9.99 -4.77
CA GLU A 25 -3.75 11.36 -4.27
C GLU A 25 -2.37 11.90 -3.85
N GLY A 26 -1.37 11.61 -4.66
CA GLY A 26 -0.03 12.11 -4.42
C GLY A 26 0.75 11.31 -3.39
N GLN A 27 0.17 10.24 -2.87
CA GLN A 27 0.82 9.43 -1.85
C GLN A 27 1.24 8.09 -2.45
N GLN A 28 2.49 7.72 -2.21
CA GLN A 28 3.03 6.47 -2.74
C GLN A 28 2.74 5.33 -1.77
N TYR A 29 2.27 4.21 -2.31
CA TYR A 29 1.97 3.03 -1.52
C TYR A 29 2.69 1.83 -2.09
N TYR A 30 3.13 0.94 -1.21
CA TYR A 30 3.80 -0.30 -1.60
C TYR A 30 3.04 -1.47 -1.03
N PHE A 31 3.12 -2.59 -1.72
CA PHE A 31 2.33 -3.77 -1.35
C PHE A 31 3.23 -4.99 -1.26
N CYS A 32 2.94 -5.83 -0.29
CA CYS A 32 3.72 -7.04 -0.05
C CYS A 32 3.42 -8.13 -1.07
N SER A 33 2.28 -8.03 -1.75
CA SER A 33 1.92 -9.02 -2.76
C SER A 33 0.99 -8.38 -3.78
N ALA A 34 0.85 -9.05 -4.93
CA ALA A 34 -0.03 -8.57 -5.98
C ALA A 34 -1.49 -8.56 -5.53
N VAL A 35 -1.84 -9.46 -4.63
CA VAL A 35 -3.21 -9.51 -4.11
C VAL A 35 -3.51 -8.23 -3.34
N CYS A 36 -2.57 -7.78 -2.53
CA CYS A 36 -2.77 -6.55 -1.77
C CYS A 36 -2.93 -5.35 -2.70
N LYS A 37 -2.11 -5.31 -3.75
CA LYS A 37 -2.20 -4.23 -4.71
C LYS A 37 -3.56 -4.22 -5.40
N THR A 38 -4.03 -5.39 -5.80
CA THR A 38 -5.32 -5.51 -6.47
C THR A 38 -6.44 -5.05 -5.55
N SER A 39 -6.40 -5.47 -4.29
CA SER A 39 -7.42 -5.05 -3.34
C SER A 39 -7.41 -3.53 -3.16
N PHE A 40 -6.24 -2.93 -3.09
CA PHE A 40 -6.13 -1.49 -2.95
C PHE A 40 -6.70 -0.78 -4.19
N ASP A 41 -6.34 -1.28 -5.37
CA ASP A 41 -6.80 -0.64 -6.61
C ASP A 41 -8.30 -0.69 -6.75
N GLN A 42 -8.93 -1.73 -6.22
CA GLN A 42 -10.37 -1.85 -6.30
C GLN A 42 -11.08 -0.85 -5.40
N ASP A 43 -10.50 -0.52 -4.26
CA ASP A 43 -11.14 0.38 -3.32
C ASP A 43 -10.10 1.09 -2.48
N PRO A 44 -9.35 2.01 -3.09
CA PRO A 44 -8.25 2.67 -2.37
C PRO A 44 -8.73 3.51 -1.20
N GLU A 45 -9.91 4.12 -1.31
CA GLU A 45 -10.40 4.97 -0.23
C GLU A 45 -10.64 4.18 1.05
N LYS A 46 -10.99 2.92 0.90
CA LYS A 46 -11.25 2.09 2.05
C LYS A 46 -10.00 1.94 2.92
N PHE A 47 -8.84 1.93 2.28
CA PHE A 47 -7.60 1.71 3.00
C PHE A 47 -6.94 3.00 3.45
N VAL A 48 -7.09 4.08 2.69
CA VAL A 48 -6.42 5.33 3.04
C VAL A 48 -7.20 6.13 4.07
N LYS A 49 -8.49 5.90 4.21
CA LYS A 49 -9.33 6.66 5.14
C LYS A 49 -9.40 6.07 6.52
N GLN A 50 -8.76 4.96 6.76
CA GLN A 50 -8.88 4.34 8.06
C GLN A 50 -7.96 4.96 9.10
N THR A 51 -7.17 5.92 8.73
CA THR A 51 -6.30 6.62 9.66
C THR A 51 -6.93 7.92 10.07
N ILE A 52 -7.83 7.90 10.94
CA ILE A 52 -8.46 9.12 11.43
C ILE A 52 -8.01 9.39 12.83
#